data_eda082dacb8db75309493c3ca35c4f89
#
_entry.id   eda082dacb8db75309493c3ca35c4f89
#
_cell.length_a   1.000
_cell.length_b   1.000
_cell.length_c   1.000
_cell.angle_alpha   90.00
_cell.angle_beta   90.00
_cell.angle_gamma   90.00
#
_symmetry.space_group_name_H-M   'P 1'
#
loop_
_entity.id
_entity.type
_entity.pdbx_description
1 polymer ?
#
loop_
_entity_poly.entity_id
_entity_poly.type
_entity_poly.pdbx_seq_one_letter_code
_entity_poly.pdbx_strand_id
1 'polypeptide(L)'
;MKQNQAMDFLELKHQKPEYANWVSMWIPLSGSLVTLLFAGAAALCAKSSALAAGLLTVAAIVAFAFTFYMLRARTALSYAGGGVQGKVLEDVLKTLDQAGFNGHGKLLDIGCGSGAMSIKAAKKYPRALITAMDYWGAGWDYSQRLCEHNAQVEKVASRITFRKGDAAKLDFMADTFDAAVSNFVFHEVRSQKDKHALVLEALRVLKPGGCFAFQDIFFAKSHYGDINAFVEALRPYVSEIHFVDTPRNSCPPRSFWGRWA
;
A
#
# COMPACT_ATOMS: atom_id res chain seq x y z
N MET A 1 -2.30 -32.94 20.17
CA MET A 1 -2.31 -31.48 20.07
C MET A 1 -0.91 -30.83 20.16
N LYS A 2 -0.08 -31.11 21.18
CA LYS A 2 1.27 -30.48 21.32
C LYS A 2 2.28 -30.84 20.21
N GLN A 3 2.18 -32.02 19.60
CA GLN A 3 3.12 -32.50 18.57
C GLN A 3 2.88 -31.81 17.21
N ASN A 4 1.62 -31.52 16.86
CA ASN A 4 1.28 -30.74 15.65
C ASN A 4 1.71 -29.27 15.77
N GLN A 5 1.61 -28.67 16.97
CA GLN A 5 2.08 -27.29 17.20
C GLN A 5 3.61 -27.17 17.09
N ALA A 6 4.36 -28.18 17.50
CA ALA A 6 5.83 -28.17 17.40
C ALA A 6 6.31 -28.36 15.94
N MET A 7 5.61 -29.19 15.16
CA MET A 7 5.90 -29.36 13.72
C MET A 7 5.59 -28.10 12.94
N ASP A 8 4.44 -27.44 13.17
CA ASP A 8 4.10 -26.13 12.59
C ASP A 8 5.15 -25.06 12.91
N PHE A 9 5.69 -25.06 14.13
CA PHE A 9 6.70 -24.07 14.55
C PHE A 9 8.06 -24.27 13.87
N LEU A 10 8.45 -25.52 13.62
CA LEU A 10 9.70 -25.85 12.92
C LEU A 10 9.59 -25.55 11.42
N GLU A 11 8.43 -25.77 10.83
CA GLU A 11 8.16 -25.48 9.42
C GLU A 11 8.16 -23.97 9.16
N LEU A 12 7.58 -23.17 10.06
CA LEU A 12 7.60 -21.70 9.99
C LEU A 12 9.01 -21.10 10.13
N LYS A 13 9.94 -21.79 10.80
CA LYS A 13 11.30 -21.29 11.05
C LYS A 13 12.13 -21.15 9.76
N HIS A 14 11.78 -21.89 8.71
CA HIS A 14 12.44 -21.85 7.39
C HIS A 14 11.68 -21.06 6.33
N GLN A 15 10.48 -20.57 6.65
CA GLN A 15 9.68 -19.79 5.71
C GLN A 15 10.11 -18.32 5.74
N LYS A 16 9.99 -17.67 4.57
CA LYS A 16 10.19 -16.24 4.41
C LYS A 16 8.83 -15.53 4.25
N PRO A 17 8.66 -14.32 4.79
CA PRO A 17 7.43 -13.58 4.58
C PRO A 17 7.31 -13.17 3.10
N GLU A 18 6.09 -13.20 2.59
CA GLU A 18 5.75 -12.82 1.23
C GLU A 18 4.97 -11.50 1.23
N TYR A 19 5.68 -10.38 1.04
CA TYR A 19 5.03 -9.07 1.08
C TYR A 19 4.45 -8.63 -0.27
N ALA A 20 4.39 -9.54 -1.26
CA ALA A 20 3.89 -9.28 -2.60
C ALA A 20 4.57 -8.06 -3.26
N ASN A 21 3.92 -7.45 -4.25
CA ASN A 21 4.49 -6.31 -4.97
C ASN A 21 3.38 -5.31 -5.31
N TRP A 22 3.68 -4.02 -5.33
CA TRP A 22 2.73 -2.98 -5.73
C TRP A 22 2.37 -3.02 -7.23
N VAL A 23 3.16 -3.70 -8.03
CA VAL A 23 2.85 -3.99 -9.43
C VAL A 23 2.44 -5.45 -9.55
N SER A 24 1.17 -5.72 -9.84
CA SER A 24 0.69 -7.09 -10.05
C SER A 24 1.41 -7.77 -11.20
N MET A 25 1.72 -9.07 -11.06
CA MET A 25 2.37 -9.86 -12.09
C MET A 25 1.50 -10.01 -13.36
N TRP A 26 0.19 -9.88 -13.23
CA TRP A 26 -0.72 -9.92 -14.38
C TRP A 26 -0.47 -8.81 -15.40
N ILE A 27 0.05 -7.64 -14.96
CA ILE A 27 0.34 -6.51 -15.85
C ILE A 27 1.45 -6.86 -16.87
N PRO A 28 2.67 -7.27 -16.45
CA PRO A 28 3.70 -7.66 -17.43
C PRO A 28 3.34 -8.95 -18.19
N LEU A 29 2.61 -9.89 -17.59
CA LEU A 29 2.15 -11.10 -18.29
C LEU A 29 1.20 -10.75 -19.44
N SER A 30 0.19 -9.93 -19.21
CA SER A 30 -0.74 -9.47 -20.26
C SER A 30 -0.03 -8.63 -21.31
N GLY A 31 0.90 -7.76 -20.92
CA GLY A 31 1.73 -7.01 -21.85
C GLY A 31 2.61 -7.90 -22.75
N SER A 32 3.16 -8.98 -22.20
CA SER A 32 3.92 -9.99 -22.96
C SER A 32 3.02 -10.69 -23.99
N LEU A 33 1.81 -11.09 -23.58
CA LEU A 33 0.84 -11.71 -24.49
C LEU A 33 0.47 -10.77 -25.64
N VAL A 34 0.17 -9.51 -25.34
CA VAL A 34 -0.15 -8.48 -26.36
C VAL A 34 1.02 -8.29 -27.33
N THR A 35 2.25 -8.25 -26.82
CA THR A 35 3.46 -8.16 -27.64
C THR A 35 3.55 -9.33 -28.63
N LEU A 36 3.35 -10.55 -28.16
CA LEU A 36 3.39 -11.75 -28.98
C LEU A 36 2.27 -11.78 -30.04
N LEU A 37 1.06 -11.33 -29.68
CA LEU A 37 -0.06 -11.24 -30.64
C LEU A 37 0.23 -10.24 -31.75
N PHE A 38 0.74 -9.06 -31.46
CA PHE A 38 1.09 -8.07 -32.47
C PHE A 38 2.26 -8.55 -33.35
N ALA A 39 3.29 -9.16 -32.77
CA ALA A 39 4.42 -9.71 -33.52
C ALA A 39 3.99 -10.85 -34.46
N GLY A 40 3.14 -11.75 -33.96
CA GLY A 40 2.57 -12.83 -34.80
C GLY A 40 1.71 -12.30 -35.93
N ALA A 41 0.84 -11.33 -35.65
CA ALA A 41 0.02 -10.69 -36.69
C ALA A 41 0.87 -9.96 -37.74
N ALA A 42 1.94 -9.26 -37.31
CA ALA A 42 2.89 -8.62 -38.23
C ALA A 42 3.54 -9.64 -39.19
N ALA A 43 3.99 -10.77 -38.64
CA ALA A 43 4.57 -11.84 -39.44
C ALA A 43 3.58 -12.44 -40.48
N LEU A 44 2.33 -12.61 -40.08
CA LEU A 44 1.26 -13.11 -41.01
C LEU A 44 0.95 -12.10 -42.13
N CYS A 45 0.96 -10.80 -41.81
CA CYS A 45 0.67 -9.75 -42.79
C CYS A 45 1.86 -9.40 -43.69
N ALA A 46 3.07 -9.85 -43.39
CA ALA A 46 4.30 -9.43 -44.08
C ALA A 46 4.29 -9.68 -45.59
N LYS A 47 3.61 -10.75 -46.02
CA LYS A 47 3.49 -11.11 -47.44
C LYS A 47 2.33 -10.41 -48.16
N SER A 48 1.32 -9.94 -47.44
CA SER A 48 0.08 -9.38 -48.03
C SER A 48 0.06 -7.85 -47.97
N SER A 49 0.63 -7.24 -46.96
CA SER A 49 0.63 -5.78 -46.78
C SER A 49 1.82 -5.33 -45.94
N ALA A 50 2.80 -4.70 -46.57
CA ALA A 50 3.97 -4.14 -45.91
C ALA A 50 3.59 -3.02 -44.88
N LEU A 51 2.55 -2.24 -45.21
CA LEU A 51 2.06 -1.19 -44.32
C LEU A 51 1.45 -1.78 -43.03
N ALA A 52 0.56 -2.78 -43.18
CA ALA A 52 -0.05 -3.45 -42.03
C ALA A 52 1.01 -4.15 -41.17
N ALA A 53 1.95 -4.86 -41.77
CA ALA A 53 3.06 -5.48 -41.05
C ALA A 53 3.92 -4.45 -40.29
N GLY A 54 4.22 -3.31 -40.92
CA GLY A 54 4.95 -2.22 -40.31
C GLY A 54 4.23 -1.63 -39.07
N LEU A 55 2.92 -1.33 -39.21
CA LEU A 55 2.12 -0.80 -38.08
C LEU A 55 2.04 -1.78 -36.90
N LEU A 56 1.82 -3.08 -37.19
CA LEU A 56 1.78 -4.12 -36.17
C LEU A 56 3.14 -4.33 -35.50
N THR A 57 4.25 -4.18 -36.23
CA THR A 57 5.59 -4.24 -35.68
C THR A 57 5.81 -3.08 -34.68
N VAL A 58 5.41 -1.86 -35.07
CA VAL A 58 5.49 -0.70 -34.16
C VAL A 58 4.65 -0.93 -32.91
N ALA A 59 3.43 -1.44 -33.03
CA ALA A 59 2.57 -1.79 -31.89
C ALA A 59 3.22 -2.84 -30.99
N ALA A 60 3.86 -3.87 -31.56
CA ALA A 60 4.61 -4.88 -30.80
C ALA A 60 5.79 -4.27 -30.04
N ILE A 61 6.54 -3.36 -30.64
CA ILE A 61 7.67 -2.65 -29.98
C ILE A 61 7.16 -1.81 -28.80
N VAL A 62 6.07 -1.08 -28.99
CA VAL A 62 5.47 -0.27 -27.90
C VAL A 62 4.99 -1.16 -26.75
N ALA A 63 4.29 -2.26 -27.05
CA ALA A 63 3.86 -3.22 -26.05
C ALA A 63 5.04 -3.88 -25.31
N PHE A 64 6.10 -4.22 -26.02
CA PHE A 64 7.34 -4.75 -25.43
C PHE A 64 8.01 -3.72 -24.48
N ALA A 65 8.14 -2.47 -24.94
CA ALA A 65 8.72 -1.41 -24.13
C ALA A 65 7.90 -1.16 -22.85
N PHE A 66 6.58 -1.17 -22.95
CA PHE A 66 5.70 -1.08 -21.78
C PHE A 66 5.89 -2.27 -20.83
N THR A 67 5.93 -3.49 -21.36
CA THR A 67 6.16 -4.71 -20.57
C THR A 67 7.49 -4.65 -19.84
N PHE A 68 8.55 -4.27 -20.54
CA PHE A 68 9.89 -4.10 -19.96
C PHE A 68 9.87 -3.05 -18.85
N TYR A 69 9.23 -1.89 -19.09
CA TYR A 69 9.05 -0.86 -18.08
C TYR A 69 8.32 -1.38 -16.83
N MET A 70 7.24 -2.15 -17.00
CA MET A 70 6.48 -2.74 -15.88
C MET A 70 7.31 -3.76 -15.10
N LEU A 71 8.14 -4.57 -15.76
CA LEU A 71 9.06 -5.49 -15.09
C LEU A 71 10.13 -4.73 -14.27
N ARG A 72 10.67 -3.65 -14.80
CA ARG A 72 11.62 -2.78 -14.08
C ARG A 72 10.94 -2.09 -12.91
N ALA A 73 9.72 -1.57 -13.11
CA ALA A 73 8.92 -0.98 -12.04
C ALA A 73 8.64 -1.99 -10.92
N ARG A 74 8.27 -3.23 -11.28
CA ARG A 74 8.05 -4.31 -10.31
C ARG A 74 9.30 -4.59 -9.48
N THR A 75 10.47 -4.63 -10.10
CA THR A 75 11.75 -4.82 -9.37
C THR A 75 12.04 -3.64 -8.44
N ALA A 76 11.86 -2.42 -8.91
CA ALA A 76 12.09 -1.21 -8.12
C ALA A 76 11.10 -1.05 -6.95
N LEU A 77 9.84 -1.45 -7.14
CA LEU A 77 8.77 -1.36 -6.14
C LEU A 77 8.61 -2.64 -5.30
N SER A 78 9.62 -3.52 -5.30
CA SER A 78 9.63 -4.70 -4.43
C SER A 78 9.93 -4.34 -2.98
N TYR A 79 9.46 -5.19 -2.05
CA TYR A 79 9.82 -5.09 -0.63
C TYR A 79 11.25 -5.58 -0.37
N ALA A 80 11.63 -6.68 -1.00
CA ALA A 80 12.95 -7.32 -0.88
C ALA A 80 13.92 -6.85 -1.99
N GLY A 81 15.21 -7.15 -1.83
CA GLY A 81 16.20 -6.92 -2.89
C GLY A 81 16.56 -5.44 -3.13
N GLY A 82 16.41 -4.58 -2.14
CA GLY A 82 16.76 -3.16 -2.25
C GLY A 82 15.67 -2.28 -2.87
N GLY A 83 14.45 -2.82 -3.05
CA GLY A 83 13.30 -2.08 -3.53
C GLY A 83 12.84 -0.97 -2.59
N VAL A 84 12.05 -0.06 -3.14
CA VAL A 84 11.63 1.19 -2.45
C VAL A 84 10.59 0.92 -1.37
N GLN A 85 9.77 -0.15 -1.52
CA GLN A 85 8.63 -0.41 -0.66
C GLN A 85 9.00 -0.43 0.83
N GLY A 86 10.04 -1.17 1.20
CA GLY A 86 10.46 -1.26 2.60
C GLY A 86 10.88 0.07 3.22
N LYS A 87 11.52 0.95 2.41
CA LYS A 87 11.94 2.30 2.83
C LYS A 87 10.75 3.23 3.01
N VAL A 88 9.82 3.19 2.05
CA VAL A 88 8.60 4.00 2.08
C VAL A 88 7.77 3.70 3.33
N LEU A 89 7.58 2.42 3.67
CA LEU A 89 6.87 2.02 4.90
C LEU A 89 7.62 2.46 6.18
N GLU A 90 8.95 2.46 6.14
CA GLU A 90 9.76 2.96 7.26
C GLU A 90 9.61 4.46 7.44
N ASP A 91 9.54 5.22 6.35
CA ASP A 91 9.35 6.67 6.40
C ASP A 91 7.97 7.04 6.97
N VAL A 92 6.90 6.29 6.66
CA VAL A 92 5.59 6.47 7.33
C VAL A 92 5.70 6.29 8.84
N LEU A 93 6.41 5.25 9.30
CA LEU A 93 6.58 5.02 10.74
C LEU A 93 7.50 6.06 11.41
N LYS A 94 8.49 6.61 10.71
CA LYS A 94 9.29 7.76 11.20
C LYS A 94 8.41 9.01 11.31
N THR A 95 7.55 9.23 10.33
CA THR A 95 6.59 10.33 10.32
C THR A 95 5.60 10.20 11.48
N LEU A 96 5.18 8.99 11.82
CA LEU A 96 4.34 8.73 12.99
C LEU A 96 5.07 9.04 14.33
N ASP A 97 6.38 8.76 14.42
CA ASP A 97 7.18 9.18 15.58
C ASP A 97 7.22 10.71 15.69
N GLN A 98 7.37 11.43 14.55
CA GLN A 98 7.37 12.90 14.53
C GLN A 98 6.01 13.47 14.98
N ALA A 99 4.90 12.77 14.67
CA ALA A 99 3.57 13.09 15.20
C ALA A 99 3.44 12.84 16.71
N GLY A 100 4.45 12.24 17.34
CA GLY A 100 4.52 12.02 18.78
C GLY A 100 3.91 10.71 19.27
N PHE A 101 3.69 9.72 18.39
CA PHE A 101 3.26 8.40 18.82
C PHE A 101 4.37 7.72 19.63
N ASN A 102 4.07 7.39 20.87
CA ASN A 102 5.04 6.82 21.82
C ASN A 102 5.17 5.29 21.77
N GLY A 103 4.54 4.65 20.79
CA GLY A 103 4.57 3.19 20.59
C GLY A 103 3.69 2.38 21.56
N HIS A 104 2.74 3.02 22.23
CA HIS A 104 1.79 2.37 23.13
C HIS A 104 0.35 2.51 22.63
N GLY A 105 -0.52 1.60 23.09
CA GLY A 105 -1.94 1.66 22.80
C GLY A 105 -2.31 0.98 21.48
N LYS A 106 -3.40 1.43 20.86
CA LYS A 106 -3.99 0.84 19.66
C LYS A 106 -3.58 1.63 18.41
N LEU A 107 -2.96 0.95 17.45
CA LEU A 107 -2.61 1.52 16.15
C LEU A 107 -3.49 0.88 15.06
N LEU A 108 -4.10 1.72 14.22
CA LEU A 108 -4.83 1.29 13.03
C LEU A 108 -3.94 1.43 11.80
N ASP A 109 -3.84 0.35 11.01
CA ASP A 109 -3.24 0.35 9.67
C ASP A 109 -4.36 0.24 8.63
N ILE A 110 -4.62 1.33 7.91
CA ILE A 110 -5.70 1.44 6.93
C ILE A 110 -5.14 1.06 5.55
N GLY A 111 -5.69 -0.02 4.96
CA GLY A 111 -5.22 -0.56 3.69
C GLY A 111 -3.89 -1.30 3.83
N CYS A 112 -3.85 -2.29 4.73
CA CYS A 112 -2.62 -2.98 5.10
C CYS A 112 -2.01 -3.85 3.99
N GLY A 113 -2.74 -4.12 2.89
CA GLY A 113 -2.28 -4.91 1.74
C GLY A 113 -1.81 -6.31 2.13
N SER A 114 -0.49 -6.54 2.06
CA SER A 114 0.18 -7.79 2.47
C SER A 114 0.56 -7.84 3.96
N GLY A 115 0.20 -6.83 4.74
CA GLY A 115 0.53 -6.71 6.16
C GLY A 115 1.93 -6.16 6.44
N ALA A 116 2.66 -5.72 5.42
CA ALA A 116 4.06 -5.29 5.57
C ALA A 116 4.21 -4.10 6.53
N MET A 117 3.33 -3.08 6.44
CA MET A 117 3.30 -1.93 7.35
C MET A 117 3.00 -2.35 8.78
N SER A 118 1.93 -3.12 8.97
CA SER A 118 1.49 -3.63 10.27
C SER A 118 2.59 -4.43 10.97
N ILE A 119 3.30 -5.29 10.24
CA ILE A 119 4.41 -6.10 10.77
C ILE A 119 5.60 -5.23 11.13
N LYS A 120 5.96 -4.25 10.27
CA LYS A 120 7.00 -3.27 10.59
C LYS A 120 6.67 -2.47 11.83
N ALA A 121 5.42 -2.01 11.95
CA ALA A 121 4.92 -1.29 13.11
C ALA A 121 4.97 -2.16 14.39
N ALA A 122 4.53 -3.43 14.31
CA ALA A 122 4.59 -4.36 15.42
C ALA A 122 6.02 -4.62 15.93
N LYS A 123 6.99 -4.68 15.02
CA LYS A 123 8.41 -4.80 15.37
C LYS A 123 8.97 -3.53 16.00
N LYS A 124 8.61 -2.38 15.46
CA LYS A 124 9.08 -1.07 15.94
C LYS A 124 8.45 -0.67 17.28
N TYR A 125 7.17 -0.99 17.47
CA TYR A 125 6.38 -0.62 18.65
C TYR A 125 5.94 -1.88 19.43
N PRO A 126 6.81 -2.48 20.23
CA PRO A 126 6.55 -3.77 20.89
C PRO A 126 5.39 -3.75 21.90
N ARG A 127 4.95 -2.56 22.33
CA ARG A 127 3.83 -2.37 23.26
C ARG A 127 2.52 -1.93 22.59
N ALA A 128 2.53 -1.71 21.27
CA ALA A 128 1.32 -1.40 20.52
C ALA A 128 0.55 -2.67 20.14
N LEU A 129 -0.79 -2.56 20.19
CA LEU A 129 -1.71 -3.52 19.59
C LEU A 129 -2.18 -2.96 18.24
N ILE A 130 -2.01 -3.73 17.18
CA ILE A 130 -2.26 -3.27 15.82
C ILE A 130 -3.53 -3.90 15.29
N THR A 131 -4.43 -3.06 14.80
CA THR A 131 -5.54 -3.49 13.96
C THR A 131 -5.19 -3.12 12.53
N ALA A 132 -5.10 -4.12 11.67
CA ALA A 132 -4.77 -3.97 10.26
C ALA A 132 -6.00 -4.31 9.43
N MET A 133 -6.44 -3.38 8.59
CA MET A 133 -7.61 -3.60 7.77
C MET A 133 -7.34 -3.38 6.29
N ASP A 134 -8.01 -4.15 5.46
CA ASP A 134 -7.96 -4.01 4.01
C ASP A 134 -9.27 -4.51 3.39
N TYR A 135 -9.56 -4.07 2.17
CA TYR A 135 -10.69 -4.58 1.40
C TYR A 135 -10.38 -5.94 0.77
N TRP A 136 -9.10 -6.23 0.48
CA TRP A 136 -8.60 -7.40 -0.24
C TRP A 136 -9.45 -7.73 -1.47
N GLY A 137 -9.58 -6.75 -2.35
CA GLY A 137 -10.31 -6.88 -3.61
C GLY A 137 -9.57 -7.74 -4.63
N ALA A 138 -10.31 -8.27 -5.61
CA ALA A 138 -9.81 -9.19 -6.62
C ALA A 138 -8.69 -8.62 -7.54
N GLY A 139 -8.43 -7.31 -7.50
CA GLY A 139 -7.38 -6.67 -8.32
C GLY A 139 -5.96 -6.76 -7.74
N TRP A 140 -5.80 -7.29 -6.54
CA TRP A 140 -4.52 -7.34 -5.84
C TRP A 140 -4.16 -8.77 -5.43
N ASP A 141 -2.85 -9.06 -5.43
CA ASP A 141 -2.29 -10.35 -5.00
C ASP A 141 -2.20 -10.43 -3.45
N TYR A 142 -3.13 -9.78 -2.72
CA TYR A 142 -3.15 -9.70 -1.26
C TYR A 142 -4.35 -10.43 -0.68
N SER A 143 -4.19 -10.96 0.52
CA SER A 143 -5.29 -11.58 1.27
C SER A 143 -5.04 -11.51 2.77
N GLN A 144 -6.11 -11.58 3.56
CA GLN A 144 -6.01 -11.69 5.00
C GLN A 144 -5.14 -12.87 5.43
N ARG A 145 -5.31 -14.03 4.78
CA ARG A 145 -4.51 -15.24 5.06
C ARG A 145 -3.02 -15.02 4.84
N LEU A 146 -2.64 -14.29 3.78
CA LEU A 146 -1.25 -13.93 3.52
C LEU A 146 -0.69 -13.04 4.64
N CYS A 147 -1.46 -12.06 5.11
CA CYS A 147 -1.06 -11.19 6.21
C CYS A 147 -0.85 -11.96 7.51
N GLU A 148 -1.78 -12.85 7.85
CA GLU A 148 -1.70 -13.72 9.03
C GLU A 148 -0.48 -14.63 8.98
N HIS A 149 -0.23 -15.25 7.81
CA HIS A 149 0.98 -16.06 7.57
C HIS A 149 2.25 -15.23 7.77
N ASN A 150 2.35 -14.06 7.13
CA ASN A 150 3.50 -13.17 7.28
C ASN A 150 3.74 -12.77 8.74
N ALA A 151 2.68 -12.45 9.48
CA ALA A 151 2.78 -12.08 10.89
C ALA A 151 3.27 -13.25 11.76
N GLN A 152 2.88 -14.50 11.43
CA GLN A 152 3.37 -15.70 12.11
C GLN A 152 4.86 -15.93 11.84
N VAL A 153 5.28 -15.90 10.56
CA VAL A 153 6.68 -16.05 10.15
C VAL A 153 7.56 -15.00 10.84
N GLU A 154 7.06 -13.76 10.94
CA GLU A 154 7.74 -12.62 11.54
C GLU A 154 7.59 -12.54 13.07
N LYS A 155 6.90 -13.52 13.70
CA LYS A 155 6.71 -13.68 15.16
C LYS A 155 6.04 -12.50 15.85
N VAL A 156 5.12 -11.83 15.16
CA VAL A 156 4.36 -10.68 15.70
C VAL A 156 2.85 -10.90 15.68
N ALA A 157 2.37 -12.08 15.27
CA ALA A 157 0.96 -12.40 15.10
C ALA A 157 0.10 -12.14 16.35
N SER A 158 0.66 -12.32 17.56
CA SER A 158 -0.07 -12.09 18.82
C SER A 158 -0.46 -10.64 19.06
N ARG A 159 0.11 -9.69 18.30
CA ARG A 159 -0.12 -8.24 18.48
C ARG A 159 -0.80 -7.58 17.28
N ILE A 160 -1.15 -8.36 16.26
CA ILE A 160 -1.80 -7.84 15.05
C ILE A 160 -3.12 -8.58 14.84
N THR A 161 -4.20 -7.82 14.69
CA THR A 161 -5.51 -8.34 14.29
C THR A 161 -5.79 -7.87 12.87
N PHE A 162 -5.98 -8.81 11.94
CA PHE A 162 -6.33 -8.50 10.55
C PHE A 162 -7.86 -8.56 10.38
N ARG A 163 -8.44 -7.55 9.71
CA ARG A 163 -9.88 -7.44 9.48
C ARG A 163 -10.16 -6.98 8.05
N LYS A 164 -11.15 -7.60 7.40
CA LYS A 164 -11.69 -7.09 6.14
C LYS A 164 -12.55 -5.86 6.41
N GLY A 165 -12.39 -4.80 5.60
CA GLY A 165 -13.16 -3.57 5.74
C GLY A 165 -12.96 -2.61 4.56
N ASP A 166 -13.79 -1.58 4.52
CA ASP A 166 -13.72 -0.50 3.53
C ASP A 166 -13.26 0.78 4.23
N ALA A 167 -12.20 1.42 3.70
CA ALA A 167 -11.69 2.68 4.23
C ALA A 167 -12.67 3.84 4.08
N ALA A 168 -13.67 3.71 3.22
CA ALA A 168 -14.75 4.69 3.08
C ALA A 168 -15.71 4.72 4.27
N LYS A 169 -15.78 3.62 5.02
CA LYS A 169 -16.63 3.47 6.20
C LYS A 169 -15.98 2.49 7.15
N LEU A 170 -15.25 3.02 8.10
CA LEU A 170 -14.52 2.22 9.09
C LEU A 170 -15.50 1.68 10.14
N ASP A 171 -15.59 0.35 10.24
CA ASP A 171 -16.44 -0.33 11.25
C ASP A 171 -15.77 -0.30 12.64
N PHE A 172 -15.50 0.93 13.10
CA PHE A 172 -14.98 1.22 14.43
C PHE A 172 -15.71 2.42 15.03
N MET A 173 -15.89 2.41 16.34
CA MET A 173 -16.38 3.59 17.06
C MET A 173 -15.39 4.74 16.93
N ALA A 174 -15.88 5.97 17.05
CA ALA A 174 -15.01 7.13 17.25
C ALA A 174 -14.10 6.92 18.47
N ASP A 175 -12.99 7.61 18.51
CA ASP A 175 -12.08 7.65 19.66
C ASP A 175 -11.55 6.27 20.09
N THR A 176 -11.34 5.36 19.10
CA THR A 176 -10.91 3.98 19.37
C THR A 176 -9.40 3.82 19.41
N PHE A 177 -8.68 4.52 18.52
CA PHE A 177 -7.26 4.31 18.29
C PHE A 177 -6.40 5.46 18.79
N ASP A 178 -5.23 5.12 19.31
CA ASP A 178 -4.22 6.09 19.76
C ASP A 178 -3.40 6.62 18.57
N ALA A 179 -3.33 5.83 17.49
CA ALA A 179 -2.68 6.24 16.24
C ALA A 179 -3.30 5.56 15.01
N ALA A 180 -3.12 6.18 13.83
CA ALA A 180 -3.45 5.60 12.54
C ALA A 180 -2.36 5.85 11.49
N VAL A 181 -2.13 4.85 10.64
CA VAL A 181 -1.27 4.93 9.46
C VAL A 181 -2.01 4.50 8.21
N SER A 182 -1.62 5.04 7.07
CA SER A 182 -2.08 4.59 5.76
C SER A 182 -0.99 4.85 4.72
N ASN A 183 -0.84 3.93 3.76
CA ASN A 183 0.16 4.07 2.72
C ASN A 183 -0.38 3.63 1.35
N PHE A 184 -0.55 4.58 0.43
CA PHE A 184 -1.07 4.37 -0.94
C PHE A 184 -2.45 3.72 -0.99
N VAL A 185 -3.40 4.19 -0.19
CA VAL A 185 -4.73 3.59 -0.08
C VAL A 185 -5.84 4.53 -0.54
N PHE A 186 -5.84 5.77 -0.09
CA PHE A 186 -7.00 6.65 -0.28
C PHE A 186 -7.33 6.91 -1.75
N HIS A 187 -6.33 7.01 -2.63
CA HIS A 187 -6.56 7.17 -4.07
C HIS A 187 -7.25 5.95 -4.70
N GLU A 188 -7.03 4.73 -4.19
CA GLU A 188 -7.61 3.49 -4.69
C GLU A 188 -9.05 3.25 -4.23
N VAL A 189 -9.51 3.92 -3.17
CA VAL A 189 -10.87 3.73 -2.64
C VAL A 189 -11.90 4.29 -3.62
N ARG A 190 -12.68 3.41 -4.25
CA ARG A 190 -13.68 3.78 -5.27
C ARG A 190 -15.07 3.98 -4.70
N SER A 191 -15.37 3.41 -3.53
CA SER A 191 -16.63 3.53 -2.81
C SER A 191 -16.89 4.96 -2.31
N GLN A 192 -15.84 5.79 -2.15
CA GLN A 192 -15.93 7.20 -1.83
C GLN A 192 -15.06 8.03 -2.79
N LYS A 193 -15.69 8.94 -3.53
CA LYS A 193 -14.99 9.82 -4.48
C LYS A 193 -14.34 11.02 -3.80
N ASP A 194 -14.98 11.54 -2.76
CA ASP A 194 -14.45 12.65 -1.97
C ASP A 194 -13.33 12.12 -1.06
N LYS A 195 -12.09 12.46 -1.40
CA LYS A 195 -10.89 12.03 -0.66
C LYS A 195 -10.73 12.77 0.66
N HIS A 196 -11.33 13.95 0.81
CA HIS A 196 -11.38 14.65 2.08
C HIS A 196 -12.25 13.90 3.09
N ALA A 197 -13.42 13.44 2.66
CA ALA A 197 -14.30 12.60 3.49
C ALA A 197 -13.62 11.30 3.94
N LEU A 198 -12.78 10.67 3.08
CA LEU A 198 -12.00 9.49 3.46
C LEU A 198 -11.00 9.77 4.59
N VAL A 199 -10.30 10.90 4.50
CA VAL A 199 -9.34 11.29 5.54
C VAL A 199 -10.09 11.63 6.84
N LEU A 200 -11.20 12.34 6.77
CA LEU A 200 -12.03 12.63 7.96
C LEU A 200 -12.55 11.35 8.61
N GLU A 201 -12.94 10.35 7.83
CA GLU A 201 -13.35 9.04 8.37
C GLU A 201 -12.18 8.34 9.08
N ALA A 202 -10.96 8.42 8.53
CA ALA A 202 -9.77 7.90 9.18
C ALA A 202 -9.42 8.64 10.49
N LEU A 203 -9.67 9.96 10.52
CA LEU A 203 -9.45 10.77 11.72
C LEU A 203 -10.53 10.56 12.79
N ARG A 204 -11.79 10.32 12.39
CA ARG A 204 -12.91 10.06 13.31
C ARG A 204 -12.64 8.94 14.32
N VAL A 205 -11.92 7.92 13.91
CA VAL A 205 -11.64 6.76 14.77
C VAL A 205 -10.44 6.97 15.71
N LEU A 206 -9.73 8.10 15.59
CA LEU A 206 -8.66 8.47 16.50
C LEU A 206 -9.24 9.10 17.76
N LYS A 207 -8.62 8.82 18.88
CA LYS A 207 -8.86 9.53 20.16
C LYS A 207 -8.40 10.99 20.05
N PRO A 208 -9.02 11.91 20.79
CA PRO A 208 -8.48 13.26 20.94
C PRO A 208 -6.98 13.22 21.30
N GLY A 209 -6.16 13.98 20.57
CA GLY A 209 -4.69 13.94 20.68
C GLY A 209 -4.02 12.75 20.00
N GLY A 210 -4.78 11.85 19.37
CA GLY A 210 -4.26 10.70 18.65
C GLY A 210 -3.43 11.11 17.44
N CYS A 211 -2.37 10.35 17.15
CA CYS A 211 -1.42 10.64 16.10
C CYS A 211 -1.79 9.99 14.77
N PHE A 212 -1.46 10.63 13.65
CA PHE A 212 -1.62 10.01 12.33
C PHE A 212 -0.42 10.28 11.41
N ALA A 213 -0.18 9.35 10.49
CA ALA A 213 0.78 9.50 9.41
C ALA A 213 0.22 8.82 8.15
N PHE A 214 -0.19 9.63 7.17
CA PHE A 214 -0.78 9.18 5.92
C PHE A 214 0.10 9.55 4.74
N GLN A 215 0.41 8.58 3.90
CA GLN A 215 1.21 8.73 2.71
C GLN A 215 0.42 8.28 1.49
N ASP A 216 0.34 9.15 0.47
CA ASP A 216 -0.38 8.85 -0.76
C ASP A 216 0.16 9.70 -1.93
N ILE A 217 -0.41 9.53 -3.12
CA ILE A 217 -0.14 10.35 -4.31
C ILE A 217 -0.82 11.72 -4.19
N PHE A 218 -0.67 12.41 -3.06
CA PHE A 218 -1.31 13.70 -2.78
C PHE A 218 -0.97 14.82 -3.79
N PHE A 219 0.05 14.63 -4.62
CA PHE A 219 0.36 15.52 -5.76
C PHE A 219 -0.60 15.35 -6.94
N ALA A 220 -1.38 14.28 -6.99
CA ALA A 220 -2.28 13.97 -8.10
C ALA A 220 -3.56 14.82 -7.98
N LYS A 221 -3.59 15.96 -8.67
CA LYS A 221 -4.72 16.90 -8.67
C LYS A 221 -6.05 16.27 -9.07
N SER A 222 -6.03 15.21 -9.87
CA SER A 222 -7.24 14.45 -10.26
C SER A 222 -7.94 13.77 -9.08
N HIS A 223 -7.19 13.46 -7.99
CA HIS A 223 -7.72 12.82 -6.79
C HIS A 223 -7.95 13.80 -5.65
N TYR A 224 -7.03 14.76 -5.46
CA TYR A 224 -6.97 15.60 -4.25
C TYR A 224 -7.18 17.11 -4.54
N GLY A 225 -7.29 17.50 -5.82
CA GLY A 225 -7.38 18.90 -6.18
C GLY A 225 -6.10 19.68 -5.85
N ASP A 226 -6.25 20.91 -5.34
CA ASP A 226 -5.14 21.67 -4.80
C ASP A 226 -4.80 21.15 -3.39
N ILE A 227 -3.57 20.72 -3.21
CA ILE A 227 -3.15 20.08 -1.96
C ILE A 227 -3.13 21.05 -0.77
N ASN A 228 -2.82 22.32 -1.01
CA ASN A 228 -2.83 23.30 0.07
C ASN A 228 -4.27 23.54 0.55
N ALA A 229 -5.22 23.66 -0.37
CA ALA A 229 -6.63 23.78 -0.03
C ALA A 229 -7.14 22.50 0.68
N PHE A 230 -6.68 21.30 0.25
CA PHE A 230 -7.02 20.04 0.89
C PHE A 230 -6.53 20.00 2.34
N VAL A 231 -5.28 20.39 2.60
CA VAL A 231 -4.70 20.43 3.95
C VAL A 231 -5.38 21.49 4.81
N GLU A 232 -5.64 22.69 4.26
CA GLU A 232 -6.34 23.76 4.98
C GLU A 232 -7.76 23.35 5.40
N ALA A 233 -8.45 22.57 4.57
CA ALA A 233 -9.77 22.04 4.91
C ALA A 233 -9.75 21.02 6.08
N LEU A 234 -8.59 20.41 6.38
CA LEU A 234 -8.42 19.49 7.53
C LEU A 234 -8.08 20.25 8.83
N ARG A 235 -7.56 21.49 8.76
CA ARG A 235 -7.11 22.24 9.96
C ARG A 235 -8.15 22.39 11.06
N PRO A 236 -9.46 22.58 10.77
CA PRO A 236 -10.48 22.69 11.83
C PRO A 236 -10.62 21.44 12.68
N TYR A 237 -10.15 20.28 12.18
CA TYR A 237 -10.34 18.97 12.81
C TYR A 237 -9.09 18.45 13.51
N VAL A 238 -7.95 19.13 13.36
CA VAL A 238 -6.67 18.66 13.88
C VAL A 238 -6.00 19.75 14.70
N SER A 239 -5.36 19.37 15.80
CA SER A 239 -4.57 20.31 16.60
C SER A 239 -3.23 20.65 15.95
N GLU A 240 -2.71 19.75 15.12
CA GLU A 240 -1.46 19.90 14.40
C GLU A 240 -1.51 19.11 13.07
N ILE A 241 -1.03 19.71 11.98
CA ILE A 241 -0.90 19.06 10.67
C ILE A 241 0.33 19.59 9.94
N HIS A 242 1.17 18.67 9.47
CA HIS A 242 2.35 18.96 8.68
C HIS A 242 2.29 18.19 7.37
N PHE A 243 2.62 18.87 6.29
CA PHE A 243 2.72 18.28 4.97
C PHE A 243 4.21 18.18 4.58
N VAL A 244 4.66 16.98 4.24
CA VAL A 244 6.06 16.69 3.97
C VAL A 244 6.23 16.20 2.54
N ASP A 245 7.06 16.91 1.76
CA ASP A 245 7.56 16.41 0.49
C ASP A 245 8.65 15.37 0.76
N THR A 246 8.40 14.13 0.36
CA THR A 246 9.43 13.09 0.48
C THR A 246 10.55 13.34 -0.54
N PRO A 247 11.83 13.18 -0.19
CA PRO A 247 12.95 13.48 -1.08
C PRO A 247 12.85 12.75 -2.43
N ARG A 248 13.27 13.40 -3.50
CA ARG A 248 13.19 12.95 -4.92
C ARG A 248 13.82 11.60 -5.23
N ASN A 249 14.59 11.01 -4.32
CA ASN A 249 15.27 9.72 -4.51
C ASN A 249 14.49 8.50 -4.05
N SER A 250 13.37 8.68 -3.38
CA SER A 250 12.32 7.68 -3.16
C SER A 250 11.15 8.05 -4.06
N CYS A 251 10.51 7.09 -4.74
CA CYS A 251 9.29 7.31 -5.51
C CYS A 251 8.43 8.36 -4.78
N PRO A 252 8.00 9.48 -5.42
CA PRO A 252 7.62 10.69 -4.67
C PRO A 252 6.22 10.60 -4.08
N PRO A 253 5.99 9.90 -2.98
CA PRO A 253 4.78 10.08 -2.23
C PRO A 253 4.94 11.34 -1.37
N ARG A 254 3.86 12.08 -1.24
CA ARG A 254 3.76 13.11 -0.22
C ARG A 254 3.06 12.53 0.98
N SER A 255 3.49 12.89 2.16
CA SER A 255 2.86 12.48 3.40
C SER A 255 2.40 13.69 4.19
N PHE A 256 1.32 13.54 4.93
CA PHE A 256 0.97 14.47 5.98
C PHE A 256 0.78 13.72 7.29
N TRP A 257 1.12 14.39 8.36
CA TRP A 257 1.01 13.86 9.71
C TRP A 257 0.55 14.94 10.66
N GLY A 258 0.05 14.53 11.79
CA GLY A 258 -0.43 15.46 12.80
C GLY A 258 -1.12 14.75 13.96
N ARG A 259 -1.92 15.53 14.68
CA ARG A 259 -2.72 15.07 15.79
C ARG A 259 -4.16 15.48 15.62
N TRP A 260 -5.05 14.57 15.95
CA TRP A 260 -6.48 14.80 16.02
C TRP A 260 -6.76 15.83 17.15
N ALA A 261 -7.74 16.71 16.95
CA ALA A 261 -8.10 17.74 17.91
C ALA A 261 -8.81 17.18 19.14
#